data_3761a74d8c047ad49f7dcab9d24b2360
#
_entry.id   3761a74d8c047ad49f7dcab9d24b2360
#
_cell.length_a   1.000
_cell.length_b   1.000
_cell.length_c   1.000
_cell.angle_alpha   90.00
_cell.angle_beta   90.00
_cell.angle_gamma   90.00
#
_symmetry.space_group_name_H-M   'P 1'
#
loop_
_entity.id
_entity.type
_entity.pdbx_description
1 polymer ?
#
loop_
_entity_poly.entity_id
_entity_poly.type
_entity_poly.pdbx_seq_one_letter_code
_entity_poly.pdbx_strand_id
1 'polypeptide(L)'
;MTNVGISGLGAVGSQLLQRLQYRNDINKLVIYDSDYSKLGKHSRKNSQKIQIASSPKMEQGDIEILFLCTPSGQHLEYAHRALRQGISIISVSDRISDVTGMLSMGEIARENQCTVIAGAGFSPGLTCVLASFLSNNFDIVDEIHIAKDGTGGPACARQHHRAMKRPSLDWRDGQWVRRPGGSGRELVWFPEPVGGADCYRAALPDAALLQPLFPDVSRITARLSATRQDRFTSWLPMLT
;
A
#
# COMPACT_ATOMS: atom_id res chain seq x y z
N MET A 1 -7.00 -17.99 -18.94
CA MET A 1 -6.46 -16.62 -19.20
C MET A 1 -7.31 -15.65 -18.42
N THR A 2 -6.70 -14.76 -17.64
CA THR A 2 -7.38 -13.89 -16.66
C THR A 2 -7.60 -12.49 -17.21
N ASN A 3 -8.76 -11.90 -16.95
CA ASN A 3 -9.05 -10.51 -17.24
C ASN A 3 -8.72 -9.65 -16.01
N VAL A 4 -7.95 -8.60 -16.19
CA VAL A 4 -7.41 -7.79 -15.10
C VAL A 4 -7.80 -6.34 -15.26
N GLY A 5 -8.31 -5.73 -14.18
CA GLY A 5 -8.58 -4.31 -14.08
C GLY A 5 -7.43 -3.57 -13.36
N ILE A 6 -7.11 -2.36 -13.80
CA ILE A 6 -6.19 -1.45 -13.12
C ILE A 6 -6.87 -0.10 -12.96
N SER A 7 -7.18 0.28 -11.73
CA SER A 7 -7.71 1.59 -11.40
C SER A 7 -6.60 2.49 -10.85
N GLY A 8 -6.28 3.57 -11.58
CA GLY A 8 -5.20 4.51 -11.29
C GLY A 8 -3.91 4.19 -12.06
N LEU A 9 -3.55 5.08 -12.99
CA LEU A 9 -2.32 5.01 -13.81
C LEU A 9 -1.28 6.04 -13.33
N GLY A 10 -1.08 6.10 -12.02
CA GLY A 10 0.03 6.81 -11.41
C GLY A 10 1.35 6.05 -11.55
N ALA A 11 2.35 6.39 -10.71
CA ALA A 11 3.66 5.74 -10.77
C ALA A 11 3.59 4.21 -10.66
N VAL A 12 2.74 3.69 -9.76
CA VAL A 12 2.59 2.23 -9.56
C VAL A 12 1.77 1.60 -10.68
N GLY A 13 0.56 2.12 -10.96
CA GLY A 13 -0.33 1.50 -11.94
C GLY A 13 0.23 1.51 -13.36
N SER A 14 0.98 2.54 -13.77
CA SER A 14 1.64 2.56 -15.07
C SER A 14 2.73 1.51 -15.19
N GLN A 15 3.53 1.30 -14.15
CA GLN A 15 4.54 0.25 -14.11
C GLN A 15 3.93 -1.15 -14.12
N LEU A 16 2.85 -1.33 -13.36
CA LEU A 16 2.08 -2.58 -13.35
C LEU A 16 1.54 -2.90 -14.75
N LEU A 17 0.89 -1.93 -15.40
CA LEU A 17 0.39 -2.08 -16.77
C LEU A 17 1.49 -2.49 -17.74
N GLN A 18 2.65 -1.82 -17.69
CA GLN A 18 3.79 -2.14 -18.54
C GLN A 18 4.27 -3.59 -18.37
N ARG A 19 4.19 -4.15 -17.18
CA ARG A 19 4.60 -5.54 -16.91
C ARG A 19 3.52 -6.54 -17.32
N LEU A 20 2.26 -6.26 -17.01
CA LEU A 20 1.16 -7.19 -17.26
C LEU A 20 0.82 -7.34 -18.75
N GLN A 21 1.03 -6.31 -19.58
CA GLN A 21 0.72 -6.39 -21.02
C GLN A 21 1.50 -7.47 -21.78
N TYR A 22 2.67 -7.88 -21.28
CA TYR A 22 3.51 -8.90 -21.90
C TYR A 22 3.26 -10.31 -21.34
N ARG A 23 2.39 -10.48 -20.37
CA ARG A 23 2.08 -11.78 -19.79
C ARG A 23 1.10 -12.56 -20.68
N ASN A 24 1.42 -13.83 -20.95
CA ASN A 24 0.58 -14.69 -21.80
C ASN A 24 -0.64 -15.25 -21.06
N ASP A 25 -0.62 -15.29 -19.73
CA ASP A 25 -1.74 -15.74 -18.89
C ASP A 25 -2.83 -14.67 -18.71
N ILE A 26 -2.58 -13.44 -19.17
CA ILE A 26 -3.56 -12.35 -19.16
C ILE A 26 -4.20 -12.21 -20.55
N ASN A 27 -5.53 -12.27 -20.57
CA ASN A 27 -6.32 -12.11 -21.78
C ASN A 27 -6.64 -10.64 -22.06
N LYS A 28 -7.10 -9.91 -21.03
CA LYS A 28 -7.61 -8.54 -21.15
C LYS A 28 -7.10 -7.68 -20.01
N LEU A 29 -6.74 -6.44 -20.31
CA LEU A 29 -6.37 -5.40 -19.34
C LEU A 29 -7.36 -4.24 -19.45
N VAL A 30 -8.20 -4.07 -18.45
CA VAL A 30 -9.17 -2.96 -18.38
C VAL A 30 -8.56 -1.86 -17.51
N ILE A 31 -8.33 -0.69 -18.07
CA ILE A 31 -7.62 0.41 -17.37
C ILE A 31 -8.56 1.59 -17.15
N TYR A 32 -8.39 2.26 -15.99
CA TYR A 32 -9.08 3.49 -15.65
C TYR A 32 -8.14 4.47 -14.93
N ASP A 33 -8.25 5.75 -15.29
CA ASP A 33 -7.70 6.87 -14.50
C ASP A 33 -8.64 8.07 -14.67
N SER A 34 -8.81 8.87 -13.63
CA SER A 34 -9.59 10.11 -13.69
C SER A 34 -8.96 11.17 -14.61
N ASP A 35 -7.65 11.09 -14.83
CA ASP A 35 -6.91 11.89 -15.80
C ASP A 35 -6.86 11.17 -17.16
N TYR A 36 -7.76 11.54 -18.04
CA TYR A 36 -7.87 10.97 -19.40
C TYR A 36 -6.60 11.12 -20.23
N SER A 37 -5.75 12.10 -19.93
CA SER A 37 -4.48 12.29 -20.66
C SER A 37 -3.50 11.12 -20.48
N LYS A 38 -3.57 10.42 -19.34
CA LYS A 38 -2.78 9.21 -19.07
C LYS A 38 -3.30 8.02 -19.86
N LEU A 39 -4.61 7.89 -20.03
CA LEU A 39 -5.21 6.80 -20.79
C LEU A 39 -4.80 6.85 -22.27
N GLY A 40 -4.78 8.03 -22.88
CA GLY A 40 -4.41 8.22 -24.29
C GLY A 40 -2.98 7.81 -24.62
N LYS A 41 -2.07 7.89 -23.66
CA LYS A 41 -0.67 7.43 -23.84
C LYS A 41 -0.55 5.92 -23.98
N HIS A 42 -1.47 5.18 -23.37
CA HIS A 42 -1.47 3.72 -23.36
C HIS A 42 -2.33 3.11 -24.48
N SER A 43 -3.35 3.81 -24.94
CA SER A 43 -4.19 3.35 -26.05
C SER A 43 -3.47 3.35 -27.40
N ARG A 44 -2.46 4.21 -27.59
CA ARG A 44 -1.72 4.36 -28.85
C ARG A 44 -0.55 3.37 -29.03
N LYS A 45 -0.13 2.72 -27.96
CA LYS A 45 1.06 1.83 -27.95
C LYS A 45 0.68 0.36 -27.90
N ASN A 46 -0.08 -0.14 -28.87
CA ASN A 46 -0.26 -1.59 -29.02
C ASN A 46 -0.86 -2.32 -27.81
N SER A 47 -2.11 -2.62 -27.85
CA SER A 47 -2.44 -4.02 -27.73
C SER A 47 -3.96 -4.18 -27.84
N GLN A 48 -4.38 -5.12 -28.64
CA GLN A 48 -5.73 -5.66 -28.66
C GLN A 48 -6.21 -6.09 -27.25
N LYS A 49 -5.27 -6.21 -26.28
CA LYS A 49 -5.55 -6.58 -24.89
C LYS A 49 -6.00 -5.41 -24.01
N ILE A 50 -5.65 -4.16 -24.34
CA ILE A 50 -5.93 -3.02 -23.46
C ILE A 50 -7.27 -2.39 -23.83
N GLN A 51 -8.18 -2.30 -22.86
CA GLN A 51 -9.45 -1.60 -22.95
C GLN A 51 -9.52 -0.48 -21.92
N ILE A 52 -10.12 0.64 -22.30
CA ILE A 52 -10.33 1.77 -21.41
C ILE A 52 -11.75 1.67 -20.83
N ALA A 53 -11.85 1.63 -19.50
CA ALA A 53 -13.11 1.71 -18.81
C ALA A 53 -13.62 3.16 -18.75
N SER A 54 -14.92 3.34 -18.91
CA SER A 54 -15.59 4.64 -18.76
C SER A 54 -15.76 5.08 -17.30
N SER A 55 -15.56 4.16 -16.36
CA SER A 55 -15.79 4.36 -14.93
C SER A 55 -14.77 3.56 -14.10
N PRO A 56 -14.41 4.01 -12.88
CA PRO A 56 -13.66 3.19 -11.94
C PRO A 56 -14.43 1.97 -11.44
N LYS A 57 -15.70 1.93 -11.71
CA LYS A 57 -16.64 0.84 -11.37
C LYS A 57 -16.57 -0.22 -12.45
N MET A 58 -15.43 -0.90 -12.55
CA MET A 58 -15.31 -2.06 -13.43
C MET A 58 -16.29 -3.14 -12.97
N GLU A 59 -17.06 -3.70 -13.89
CA GLU A 59 -18.19 -4.59 -13.57
C GLU A 59 -17.82 -6.06 -13.71
N GLN A 60 -18.63 -6.91 -13.08
CA GLN A 60 -18.52 -8.37 -13.20
C GLN A 60 -18.70 -8.79 -14.68
N GLY A 61 -17.84 -9.70 -15.13
CA GLY A 61 -17.80 -10.15 -16.53
C GLY A 61 -16.73 -9.46 -17.37
N ASP A 62 -16.31 -8.27 -16.99
CA ASP A 62 -15.19 -7.58 -17.64
C ASP A 62 -13.83 -7.99 -17.08
N ILE A 63 -13.75 -8.19 -15.75
CA ILE A 63 -12.51 -8.50 -15.02
C ILE A 63 -12.75 -9.51 -13.89
N GLU A 64 -11.72 -10.24 -13.53
CA GLU A 64 -11.68 -11.19 -12.42
C GLU A 64 -10.85 -10.66 -11.26
N ILE A 65 -9.87 -9.80 -11.55
CA ILE A 65 -8.96 -9.20 -10.57
C ILE A 65 -8.90 -7.69 -10.81
N LEU A 66 -9.05 -6.90 -9.75
CA LEU A 66 -8.92 -5.45 -9.78
C LEU A 66 -7.73 -4.98 -8.93
N PHE A 67 -6.75 -4.35 -9.58
CA PHE A 67 -5.69 -3.62 -8.90
C PHE A 67 -6.13 -2.19 -8.59
N LEU A 68 -6.14 -1.83 -7.31
CA LEU A 68 -6.41 -0.49 -6.82
C LEU A 68 -5.08 0.26 -6.63
N CYS A 69 -4.73 1.09 -7.62
CA CYS A 69 -3.51 1.91 -7.66
C CYS A 69 -3.83 3.42 -7.57
N THR A 70 -5.06 3.76 -7.18
CA THR A 70 -5.50 5.14 -6.92
C THR A 70 -4.87 5.69 -5.64
N PRO A 71 -4.96 7.00 -5.36
CA PRO A 71 -4.57 7.55 -4.07
C PRO A 71 -5.35 6.91 -2.93
N SER A 72 -4.66 6.68 -1.79
CA SER A 72 -5.24 6.08 -0.58
C SER A 72 -6.45 6.86 -0.04
N GLY A 73 -7.41 6.16 0.53
CA GLY A 73 -8.59 6.69 1.20
C GLY A 73 -9.93 6.40 0.54
N GLN A 74 -9.91 5.83 -0.67
CA GLN A 74 -11.12 5.41 -1.39
C GLN A 74 -11.15 3.89 -1.67
N HIS A 75 -10.09 3.16 -1.28
CA HIS A 75 -9.93 1.76 -1.62
C HIS A 75 -11.00 0.87 -0.98
N LEU A 76 -11.50 1.20 0.22
CA LEU A 76 -12.55 0.42 0.90
C LEU A 76 -13.85 0.35 0.10
N GLU A 77 -14.30 1.47 -0.44
CA GLU A 77 -15.54 1.53 -1.23
C GLU A 77 -15.42 0.67 -2.49
N TYR A 78 -14.30 0.80 -3.20
CA TYR A 78 -14.05 0.01 -4.40
C TYR A 78 -13.89 -1.47 -4.09
N ALA A 79 -13.16 -1.82 -3.02
CA ALA A 79 -12.97 -3.20 -2.60
C ALA A 79 -14.29 -3.87 -2.24
N HIS A 80 -15.09 -3.25 -1.38
CA HIS A 80 -16.38 -3.77 -0.95
C HIS A 80 -17.32 -4.04 -2.14
N ARG A 81 -17.36 -3.12 -3.10
CA ARG A 81 -18.19 -3.27 -4.29
C ARG A 81 -17.71 -4.40 -5.19
N ALA A 82 -16.41 -4.46 -5.46
CA ALA A 82 -15.81 -5.47 -6.33
C ALA A 82 -15.94 -6.87 -5.74
N LEU A 83 -15.70 -7.04 -4.44
CA LEU A 83 -15.87 -8.33 -3.76
C LEU A 83 -17.29 -8.86 -3.85
N ARG A 84 -18.31 -7.99 -3.72
CA ARG A 84 -19.72 -8.39 -3.91
C ARG A 84 -20.05 -8.82 -5.33
N GLN A 85 -19.22 -8.46 -6.29
CA GLN A 85 -19.32 -8.87 -7.68
C GLN A 85 -18.43 -10.07 -8.03
N GLY A 86 -17.83 -10.73 -7.03
CA GLY A 86 -16.92 -11.85 -7.26
C GLY A 86 -15.57 -11.44 -7.89
N ILE A 87 -15.20 -10.15 -7.79
CA ILE A 87 -13.94 -9.63 -8.31
C ILE A 87 -12.91 -9.60 -7.19
N SER A 88 -11.80 -10.31 -7.37
CA SER A 88 -10.66 -10.30 -6.44
C SER A 88 -9.97 -8.93 -6.44
N ILE A 89 -9.48 -8.49 -5.27
CA ILE A 89 -8.89 -7.17 -5.07
C ILE A 89 -7.43 -7.28 -4.66
N ILE A 90 -6.60 -6.43 -5.28
CA ILE A 90 -5.22 -6.19 -4.86
C ILE A 90 -5.04 -4.67 -4.68
N SER A 91 -4.80 -4.23 -3.45
CA SER A 91 -4.69 -2.82 -3.09
C SER A 91 -3.26 -2.45 -2.70
N VAL A 92 -2.75 -1.35 -3.29
CA VAL A 92 -1.45 -0.76 -2.93
C VAL A 92 -1.57 0.37 -1.89
N SER A 93 -2.73 0.52 -1.25
CA SER A 93 -2.93 1.58 -0.25
C SER A 93 -1.97 1.43 0.93
N ASP A 94 -1.40 2.54 1.34
CA ASP A 94 -0.55 2.71 2.51
C ASP A 94 -1.27 3.43 3.68
N ARG A 95 -2.60 3.57 3.59
CA ARG A 95 -3.41 4.18 4.65
C ARG A 95 -3.93 3.12 5.61
N ILE A 96 -3.72 3.35 6.91
CA ILE A 96 -4.14 2.41 7.97
C ILE A 96 -5.62 2.03 7.82
N SER A 97 -6.52 3.00 7.66
CA SER A 97 -7.95 2.72 7.54
C SER A 97 -8.34 1.87 6.33
N ASP A 98 -7.67 2.05 5.18
CA ASP A 98 -7.91 1.22 4.00
C ASP A 98 -7.46 -0.22 4.25
N VAL A 99 -6.24 -0.38 4.78
CA VAL A 99 -5.65 -1.69 5.05
C VAL A 99 -6.43 -2.46 6.10
N THR A 100 -6.69 -1.87 7.27
CA THR A 100 -7.43 -2.55 8.35
C THR A 100 -8.87 -2.85 7.94
N GLY A 101 -9.53 -1.94 7.22
CA GLY A 101 -10.87 -2.18 6.72
C GLY A 101 -10.93 -3.29 5.66
N MET A 102 -9.92 -3.41 4.77
CA MET A 102 -9.87 -4.52 3.82
C MET A 102 -9.56 -5.86 4.50
N LEU A 103 -8.76 -5.89 5.56
CA LEU A 103 -8.53 -7.11 6.35
C LEU A 103 -9.83 -7.63 6.99
N SER A 104 -10.77 -6.76 7.34
CA SER A 104 -12.08 -7.16 7.87
C SER A 104 -13.07 -7.67 6.80
N MET A 105 -12.73 -7.60 5.51
CA MET A 105 -13.60 -8.07 4.42
C MET A 105 -13.44 -9.57 4.08
N GLY A 106 -12.77 -10.34 4.90
CA GLY A 106 -12.50 -11.77 4.64
C GLY A 106 -13.76 -12.63 4.46
N GLU A 107 -14.84 -12.34 5.19
CA GLU A 107 -16.13 -13.06 5.04
C GLU A 107 -16.76 -12.76 3.69
N ILE A 108 -16.87 -11.50 3.31
CA ILE A 108 -17.43 -11.08 2.01
C ILE A 108 -16.63 -11.71 0.86
N ALA A 109 -15.30 -11.74 0.97
CA ALA A 109 -14.45 -12.37 -0.03
C ALA A 109 -14.72 -13.88 -0.14
N ARG A 110 -14.86 -14.56 1.00
CA ARG A 110 -15.13 -16.01 1.04
C ARG A 110 -16.51 -16.36 0.46
N GLU A 111 -17.55 -15.60 0.83
CA GLU A 111 -18.92 -15.78 0.34
C GLU A 111 -19.00 -15.62 -1.19
N ASN A 112 -18.22 -14.72 -1.75
CA ASN A 112 -18.20 -14.45 -3.19
C ASN A 112 -17.05 -15.16 -3.95
N GLN A 113 -16.37 -16.10 -3.31
CA GLN A 113 -15.27 -16.92 -3.88
C GLN A 113 -14.15 -16.10 -4.49
N CYS A 114 -13.83 -14.97 -3.89
CA CYS A 114 -12.76 -14.07 -4.32
C CYS A 114 -11.74 -13.78 -3.20
N THR A 115 -10.67 -13.11 -3.56
CA THR A 115 -9.54 -12.83 -2.66
C THR A 115 -9.39 -11.32 -2.49
N VAL A 116 -9.04 -10.90 -1.27
CA VAL A 116 -8.62 -9.53 -0.99
C VAL A 116 -7.18 -9.52 -0.48
N ILE A 117 -6.31 -8.76 -1.17
CA ILE A 117 -4.92 -8.53 -0.77
C ILE A 117 -4.78 -7.05 -0.47
N ALA A 118 -4.54 -6.74 0.81
CA ALA A 118 -4.32 -5.37 1.29
C ALA A 118 -2.83 -5.10 1.44
N GLY A 119 -2.40 -3.87 1.10
CA GLY A 119 -1.03 -3.44 1.32
C GLY A 119 -0.02 -4.09 0.36
N ALA A 120 -0.38 -4.29 -0.91
CA ALA A 120 0.51 -4.87 -1.92
C ALA A 120 1.48 -3.82 -2.51
N GLY A 121 2.10 -3.00 -1.65
CA GLY A 121 3.06 -1.97 -2.01
C GLY A 121 4.48 -2.28 -1.54
N PHE A 122 5.28 -1.21 -1.38
CA PHE A 122 6.60 -1.31 -0.78
C PHE A 122 6.49 -1.36 0.76
N SER A 123 5.81 -0.37 1.36
CA SER A 123 5.46 -0.32 2.79
C SER A 123 4.05 0.29 2.86
N PRO A 124 3.05 -0.52 3.20
CA PRO A 124 3.12 -1.95 3.50
C PRO A 124 3.28 -2.82 2.25
N GLY A 125 3.74 -4.05 2.45
CA GLY A 125 3.86 -5.10 1.46
C GLY A 125 5.23 -5.74 1.46
N LEU A 126 6.18 -5.24 0.67
CA LEU A 126 7.54 -5.80 0.64
C LEU A 126 8.20 -5.78 2.03
N THR A 127 8.00 -4.72 2.81
CA THR A 127 8.47 -4.62 4.21
C THR A 127 7.95 -5.76 5.07
N CYS A 128 6.68 -6.11 4.95
CA CYS A 128 6.07 -7.21 5.71
C CYS A 128 6.60 -8.58 5.26
N VAL A 129 6.78 -8.77 3.94
CA VAL A 129 7.37 -10.00 3.38
C VAL A 129 8.81 -10.16 3.85
N LEU A 130 9.61 -9.10 3.84
CA LEU A 130 10.99 -9.12 4.33
C LEU A 130 11.05 -9.41 5.83
N ALA A 131 10.18 -8.82 6.64
CA ALA A 131 10.10 -9.11 8.07
C ALA A 131 9.79 -10.59 8.32
N SER A 132 8.81 -11.16 7.60
CA SER A 132 8.47 -12.57 7.68
C SER A 132 9.60 -13.48 7.18
N PHE A 133 10.29 -13.10 6.11
CA PHE A 133 11.43 -13.87 5.60
C PHE A 133 12.60 -13.87 6.58
N LEU A 134 12.92 -12.70 7.14
CA LEU A 134 14.03 -12.55 8.09
C LEU A 134 13.76 -13.26 9.42
N SER A 135 12.51 -13.31 9.87
CA SER A 135 12.13 -13.98 11.12
C SER A 135 12.49 -15.46 11.15
N ASN A 136 12.56 -16.13 9.98
CA ASN A 136 12.97 -17.52 9.89
C ASN A 136 14.44 -17.78 10.30
N ASN A 137 15.24 -16.73 10.52
CA ASN A 137 16.62 -16.86 10.96
C ASN A 137 16.77 -16.71 12.49
N PHE A 138 15.68 -16.58 13.22
CA PHE A 138 15.65 -16.39 14.67
C PHE A 138 14.80 -17.46 15.32
N ASP A 139 15.24 -18.01 16.46
CA ASP A 139 14.44 -18.94 17.26
C ASP A 139 13.27 -18.22 17.96
N ILE A 140 13.50 -16.96 18.35
CA ILE A 140 12.50 -16.09 18.98
C ILE A 140 12.59 -14.70 18.35
N VAL A 141 11.46 -14.10 18.09
CA VAL A 141 11.35 -12.72 17.62
C VAL A 141 10.62 -11.90 18.67
N ASP A 142 11.36 -11.06 19.39
CA ASP A 142 10.82 -10.21 20.46
C ASP A 142 10.23 -8.91 19.94
N GLU A 143 10.89 -8.27 18.97
CA GLU A 143 10.48 -6.98 18.42
C GLU A 143 10.67 -6.94 16.89
N ILE A 144 9.78 -6.22 16.19
CA ILE A 144 9.88 -5.95 14.75
C ILE A 144 9.84 -4.44 14.53
N HIS A 145 10.90 -3.92 13.90
CA HIS A 145 11.01 -2.50 13.57
C HIS A 145 11.13 -2.31 12.06
N ILE A 146 10.13 -1.65 11.47
CA ILE A 146 10.15 -1.27 10.06
C ILE A 146 10.63 0.17 9.94
N ALA A 147 11.62 0.39 9.09
CA ALA A 147 12.03 1.73 8.69
C ALA A 147 12.06 1.83 7.16
N LYS A 148 11.57 2.94 6.64
CA LYS A 148 11.55 3.23 5.20
C LYS A 148 12.19 4.57 4.92
N ASP A 149 13.11 4.57 3.96
CA ASP A 149 13.68 5.79 3.38
C ASP A 149 13.14 6.03 1.97
N GLY A 150 13.04 7.31 1.60
CA GLY A 150 12.61 7.73 0.28
C GLY A 150 11.12 7.66 0.04
N THR A 151 10.73 8.19 -1.12
CA THR A 151 9.36 8.26 -1.61
C THR A 151 9.29 7.81 -3.07
N GLY A 152 8.12 7.31 -3.48
CA GLY A 152 7.83 7.03 -4.88
C GLY A 152 7.41 8.29 -5.66
N GLY A 153 6.37 8.18 -6.49
CA GLY A 153 5.83 9.31 -7.23
C GLY A 153 5.15 10.39 -6.37
N PRO A 154 4.64 11.47 -6.99
CA PRO A 154 4.06 12.61 -6.27
C PRO A 154 2.92 12.27 -5.29
N ALA A 155 2.12 11.24 -5.58
CA ALA A 155 1.08 10.79 -4.66
C ALA A 155 1.67 10.15 -3.39
N CYS A 156 2.73 9.36 -3.55
CA CYS A 156 3.46 8.76 -2.43
C CYS A 156 4.13 9.83 -1.56
N ALA A 157 4.73 10.86 -2.16
CA ALA A 157 5.32 11.98 -1.43
C ALA A 157 4.27 12.71 -0.58
N ARG A 158 3.09 13.02 -1.17
CA ARG A 158 1.98 13.62 -0.39
C ARG A 158 1.51 12.73 0.75
N GLN A 159 1.44 11.41 0.52
CA GLN A 159 1.03 10.46 1.56
C GLN A 159 2.10 10.33 2.65
N HIS A 160 3.39 10.38 2.31
CA HIS A 160 4.50 10.42 3.26
C HIS A 160 4.32 11.58 4.26
N HIS A 161 4.11 12.82 3.77
CA HIS A 161 3.85 13.98 4.63
C HIS A 161 2.59 13.81 5.50
N ARG A 162 1.52 13.23 4.94
CA ARG A 162 0.30 12.95 5.70
C ARG A 162 0.52 11.93 6.81
N ALA A 163 1.31 10.88 6.52
CA ALA A 163 1.65 9.85 7.49
C ALA A 163 2.48 10.42 8.65
N MET A 164 3.42 11.32 8.35
CA MET A 164 4.24 12.01 9.35
C MET A 164 3.41 12.94 10.28
N LYS A 165 2.27 13.45 9.81
CA LYS A 165 1.38 14.33 10.60
C LYS A 165 0.32 13.58 11.42
N ARG A 166 0.08 12.30 11.12
CA ARG A 166 -0.95 11.48 11.76
C ARG A 166 -0.34 10.60 12.84
N PRO A 167 -1.12 10.25 13.90
CA PRO A 167 -0.64 9.31 14.90
C PRO A 167 -0.21 7.98 14.30
N SER A 168 0.97 7.49 14.70
CA SER A 168 1.37 6.10 14.43
C SER A 168 0.48 5.13 15.19
N LEU A 169 0.42 3.91 14.69
CA LEU A 169 -0.21 2.78 15.36
C LEU A 169 0.87 1.74 15.61
N ASP A 170 1.37 1.71 16.83
CA ASP A 170 2.41 0.78 17.28
C ASP A 170 1.76 -0.36 18.07
N TRP A 171 2.23 -1.59 17.92
CA TRP A 171 1.93 -2.69 18.81
C TRP A 171 2.93 -2.71 19.97
N ARG A 172 2.46 -2.83 21.20
CA ARG A 172 3.32 -2.91 22.38
C ARG A 172 2.66 -3.70 23.51
N ASP A 173 3.31 -4.72 23.98
CA ASP A 173 2.93 -5.49 25.16
C ASP A 173 1.45 -5.90 25.16
N GLY A 174 1.00 -6.50 24.06
CA GLY A 174 -0.38 -7.00 23.92
C GLY A 174 -1.43 -5.95 23.57
N GLN A 175 -1.06 -4.69 23.29
CA GLN A 175 -2.04 -3.64 22.99
C GLN A 175 -1.59 -2.67 21.90
N TRP A 176 -2.58 -2.08 21.25
CA TRP A 176 -2.36 -1.01 20.28
C TRP A 176 -2.12 0.33 20.98
N VAL A 177 -0.99 0.95 20.68
CA VAL A 177 -0.60 2.25 21.24
C VAL A 177 -0.51 3.28 20.13
N ARG A 178 -1.20 4.40 20.31
CA ARG A 178 -1.08 5.56 19.41
C ARG A 178 -0.03 6.52 19.92
N ARG A 179 0.84 7.00 19.03
CA ARG A 179 1.88 7.99 19.32
C ARG A 179 1.80 9.13 18.32
N PRO A 180 2.16 10.36 18.69
CA PRO A 180 2.18 11.47 17.74
C PRO A 180 3.06 11.16 16.54
N GLY A 181 2.57 11.43 15.33
CA GLY A 181 3.38 11.35 14.12
C GLY A 181 4.50 12.38 14.14
N GLY A 182 5.60 12.10 13.48
CA GLY A 182 6.80 12.94 13.51
C GLY A 182 7.56 12.93 14.84
N SER A 183 7.11 12.15 15.84
CA SER A 183 7.77 12.00 17.13
C SER A 183 8.74 10.83 17.15
N GLY A 184 9.49 10.70 18.24
CA GLY A 184 10.34 9.54 18.51
C GLY A 184 11.42 9.34 17.47
N ARG A 185 12.27 10.38 17.30
CA ARG A 185 13.45 10.34 16.43
C ARG A 185 14.34 9.15 16.80
N GLU A 186 14.77 8.43 15.76
CA GLU A 186 15.68 7.30 15.86
C GLU A 186 16.61 7.30 14.66
N LEU A 187 17.92 7.15 14.88
CA LEU A 187 18.88 7.00 13.80
C LEU A 187 18.83 5.55 13.31
N VAL A 188 18.47 5.36 12.06
CA VAL A 188 18.43 4.05 11.40
C VAL A 188 19.51 4.00 10.32
N TRP A 189 20.30 2.93 10.32
CA TRP A 189 21.28 2.67 9.28
C TRP A 189 20.69 1.87 8.15
N PHE A 190 20.61 2.50 6.99
CA PHE A 190 20.21 1.87 5.74
C PHE A 190 21.43 1.41 4.94
N PRO A 191 21.28 0.48 4.00
CA PRO A 191 22.37 0.14 3.08
C PRO A 191 22.88 1.35 2.31
N GLU A 192 24.14 1.30 1.89
CA GLU A 192 24.69 2.32 0.98
C GLU A 192 23.86 2.41 -0.33
N PRO A 193 23.67 3.57 -0.90
CA PRO A 193 24.31 4.87 -0.58
C PRO A 193 23.53 5.73 0.44
N VAL A 194 22.50 5.23 1.11
CA VAL A 194 21.66 6.01 2.04
C VAL A 194 22.36 6.25 3.37
N GLY A 195 22.97 5.21 3.97
CA GLY A 195 23.65 5.28 5.26
C GLY A 195 22.72 5.62 6.41
N GLY A 196 23.18 6.39 7.36
CA GLY A 196 22.43 6.80 8.55
C GLY A 196 21.38 7.86 8.24
N ALA A 197 20.11 7.60 8.59
CA ALA A 197 19.03 8.56 8.43
C ALA A 197 18.15 8.65 9.69
N ASP A 198 17.72 9.88 10.00
CA ASP A 198 16.76 10.12 11.07
C ASP A 198 15.37 9.66 10.67
N CYS A 199 14.84 8.70 11.40
CA CYS A 199 13.51 8.15 11.21
C CYS A 199 12.57 8.55 12.35
N TYR A 200 11.32 8.76 12.01
CA TYR A 200 10.28 9.21 12.93
C TYR A 200 9.04 8.32 12.83
N ARG A 201 8.26 8.26 13.90
CA ARG A 201 6.96 7.58 13.89
C ARG A 201 6.05 8.18 12.84
N ALA A 202 5.34 7.32 12.13
CA ALA A 202 4.41 7.71 11.10
C ALA A 202 3.19 6.78 11.08
N ALA A 203 2.07 7.26 10.52
CA ALA A 203 0.85 6.47 10.37
C ALA A 203 1.01 5.46 9.22
N LEU A 204 1.74 4.39 9.46
CA LEU A 204 1.96 3.28 8.53
C LEU A 204 1.16 2.05 8.99
N PRO A 205 0.59 1.26 8.06
CA PRO A 205 -0.21 0.09 8.40
C PRO A 205 0.61 -1.19 8.60
N ASP A 206 1.94 -1.15 8.46
CA ASP A 206 2.81 -2.31 8.55
C ASP A 206 2.61 -3.10 9.86
N ALA A 207 2.49 -2.40 11.00
CA ALA A 207 2.24 -3.06 12.28
C ALA A 207 0.89 -3.82 12.28
N ALA A 208 -0.15 -3.28 11.64
CA ALA A 208 -1.46 -3.94 11.57
C ALA A 208 -1.44 -5.21 10.71
N LEU A 209 -0.55 -5.29 9.73
CA LEU A 209 -0.35 -6.48 8.90
C LEU A 209 0.54 -7.53 9.56
N LEU A 210 1.54 -7.10 10.32
CA LEU A 210 2.52 -7.97 10.95
C LEU A 210 1.99 -8.59 12.25
N GLN A 211 1.24 -7.85 13.05
CA GLN A 211 0.78 -8.33 14.35
C GLN A 211 0.02 -9.66 14.31
N PRO A 212 -0.91 -9.91 13.37
CA PRO A 212 -1.57 -11.21 13.29
C PRO A 212 -0.66 -12.39 12.92
N LEU A 213 0.47 -12.11 12.26
CA LEU A 213 1.48 -13.11 11.89
C LEU A 213 2.46 -13.39 13.04
N PHE A 214 2.63 -12.43 13.95
CA PHE A 214 3.55 -12.46 15.07
C PHE A 214 2.81 -12.13 16.37
N PRO A 215 1.91 -13.01 16.85
CA PRO A 215 1.06 -12.71 18.00
C PRO A 215 1.86 -12.57 19.31
N ASP A 216 2.99 -13.26 19.43
CA ASP A 216 3.83 -13.28 20.63
C ASP A 216 4.87 -12.16 20.70
N VAL A 217 4.99 -11.36 19.62
CA VAL A 217 5.94 -10.26 19.57
C VAL A 217 5.50 -9.13 20.52
N SER A 218 6.42 -8.71 21.38
CA SER A 218 6.15 -7.64 22.36
C SER A 218 5.99 -6.27 21.71
N ARG A 219 6.66 -6.03 20.56
CA ARG A 219 6.66 -4.70 19.94
C ARG A 219 6.77 -4.74 18.42
N ILE A 220 5.89 -3.97 17.75
CA ILE A 220 6.00 -3.69 16.31
C ILE A 220 5.88 -2.19 16.10
N THR A 221 6.86 -1.59 15.41
CA THR A 221 6.86 -0.16 15.08
C THR A 221 7.17 0.06 13.60
N ALA A 222 6.62 1.13 13.04
CA ALA A 222 6.92 1.56 11.68
C ALA A 222 7.31 3.05 11.65
N ARG A 223 8.37 3.36 10.91
CA ARG A 223 8.96 4.69 10.84
C ARG A 223 9.24 5.11 9.40
N LEU A 224 9.29 6.42 9.19
CA LEU A 224 9.74 7.03 7.94
C LEU A 224 10.96 7.90 8.20
N SER A 225 11.88 7.92 7.25
CA SER A 225 12.95 8.91 7.24
C SER A 225 12.38 10.30 6.98
N ALA A 226 12.95 11.31 7.60
CA ALA A 226 12.62 12.70 7.32
C ALA A 226 13.33 13.16 6.05
N THR A 227 12.59 13.64 5.06
CA THR A 227 13.18 14.37 3.94
C THR A 227 13.75 15.71 4.42
N ARG A 228 14.64 16.34 3.63
CA ARG A 228 15.15 17.70 3.96
C ARG A 228 14.01 18.70 4.18
N GLN A 229 12.94 18.58 3.41
CA GLN A 229 11.74 19.44 3.55
C GLN A 229 10.98 19.15 4.86
N ASP A 230 10.86 17.90 5.29
CA ASP A 230 10.22 17.55 6.55
C ASP A 230 10.95 18.13 7.76
N ARG A 231 12.29 18.20 7.71
CA ARG A 231 13.10 18.82 8.77
C ARG A 231 12.78 20.28 8.99
N PHE A 232 12.41 21.02 7.94
CA PHE A 232 12.05 22.45 8.03
C PHE A 232 10.57 22.68 8.34
N THR A 233 9.69 21.72 8.04
CA THR A 233 8.24 21.90 8.18
C THR A 233 7.62 21.13 9.34
N SER A 234 8.34 20.19 9.97
CA SER A 234 7.83 19.36 11.05
C SER A 234 7.49 20.14 12.34
N TRP A 235 8.04 21.35 12.51
CA TRP A 235 7.73 22.26 13.64
C TRP A 235 6.58 23.25 13.33
N LEU A 236 6.22 23.44 12.07
CA LEU A 236 5.11 24.32 11.67
C LEU A 236 3.74 23.92 12.24
N PRO A 237 3.38 22.63 12.42
CA PRO A 237 2.12 22.25 13.05
C PRO A 237 2.01 22.54 14.55
N MET A 238 3.08 22.97 15.20
CA MET A 238 3.03 23.43 16.60
C MET A 238 2.56 24.90 16.72
N LEU A 239 2.39 25.59 15.59
CA LEU A 239 1.98 26.98 15.52
C LEU A 239 0.56 27.19 14.96
N THR A 240 -0.14 26.11 14.62
CA THR A 240 -1.56 26.09 14.23
C THR A 240 -2.33 25.11 15.10
#